data_cc4ae20f3875d82ccc5f46209b75794e
#
_entry.id   cc4ae20f3875d82ccc5f46209b75794e
#
_cell.length_a   1.000
_cell.length_b   1.000
_cell.length_c   1.000
_cell.angle_alpha   90.00
_cell.angle_beta   90.00
_cell.angle_gamma   90.00
#
_symmetry.space_group_name_H-M   'P 1'
#
loop_
_entity.id
_entity.type
_entity.pdbx_description
1 polymer ?
#
loop_
_entity_poly.entity_id
_entity_poly.type
_entity_poly.pdbx_seq_one_letter_code
_entity_poly.pdbx_strand_id
1 'polypeptide(L)'
;MEYQTVAAAYRDLEAASGRLALTSRLAGLLEATPDELLPTVCYLCQGLIAPEFAGVDLGLAEKLAIRAVATVAGTSPAAVTARVRETGDLGQAAEQLLGPRTASLPVTDVVSTLHQIAAAEGPGSQGRKLDLLAGLLARATPLEARYLLRLVTRSLRLGIGTPTILDALAQVHAGGRADRPDLERAYNICCDLGWVAATLASGGMAAVEQLQVRPGSPVRAMLAQRLSGAAEILAKLGGECAAEYKYDGVRVQAHRTADGSIELFTRRLERVSGQFPDVVGALAAGLGPREAIIEGEVVAFDAAAGELRPFQEVMFRRRKHGINEAARDVPVALFCFELLYADGEDLTRLPYPQRRARLAAAITPAPRLRLTTAIEVTTPPALDLAFEQAVTDGCEGLVCKSVSPAAGYQAGARGWLWIKLKRDYRTELSDTVDLAVVGAFAGRGRRRGVYGALLLAAYDPTDGVFRTVSKCGTGFSDAELAALPGRLAPLAQAERPARVDARQAADVWFQPGLVLEILSAELTLSPNYTAAWGQLKEDAGLAMRFPRFTGRWRDDKAAEDATTTDELVSLYRTARRALASG
;
A
#
# COMPACT_ATOMS: atom_id res chain seq x y z
N MET A 1 27.52 -9.82 17.15
CA MET A 1 26.53 -8.95 17.84
C MET A 1 25.41 -9.80 18.38
N GLU A 2 25.05 -9.63 19.66
CA GLU A 2 23.90 -10.30 20.27
C GLU A 2 22.59 -9.62 19.94
N TYR A 3 21.53 -10.39 19.76
CA TYR A 3 20.19 -9.83 19.46
C TYR A 3 19.62 -9.04 20.64
N GLN A 4 20.09 -9.32 21.86
CA GLN A 4 19.79 -8.52 23.06
C GLN A 4 20.14 -7.04 22.89
N THR A 5 21.21 -6.71 22.17
CA THR A 5 21.58 -5.31 21.87
C THR A 5 20.50 -4.64 20.98
N VAL A 6 20.02 -5.37 19.96
CA VAL A 6 18.94 -4.90 19.08
C VAL A 6 17.64 -4.74 19.88
N ALA A 7 17.29 -5.73 20.70
CA ALA A 7 16.08 -5.70 21.52
C ALA A 7 16.09 -4.56 22.56
N ALA A 8 17.24 -4.29 23.17
CA ALA A 8 17.41 -3.16 24.10
C ALA A 8 17.22 -1.82 23.37
N ALA A 9 17.83 -1.66 22.19
CA ALA A 9 17.64 -0.45 21.38
C ALA A 9 16.18 -0.27 20.96
N TYR A 10 15.45 -1.34 20.63
CA TYR A 10 14.03 -1.28 20.31
C TYR A 10 13.17 -0.84 21.48
N ARG A 11 13.46 -1.32 22.71
CA ARG A 11 12.82 -0.85 23.93
C ARG A 11 13.04 0.65 24.11
N ASP A 12 14.25 1.12 23.90
CA ASP A 12 14.62 2.52 24.07
C ASP A 12 13.99 3.40 22.98
N LEU A 13 13.86 2.90 21.73
CA LEU A 13 13.11 3.55 20.65
C LEU A 13 11.61 3.66 20.99
N GLU A 14 11.02 2.59 21.52
CA GLU A 14 9.59 2.58 21.91
C GLU A 14 9.29 3.59 23.03
N ALA A 15 10.24 3.82 23.94
CA ALA A 15 10.14 4.82 25.00
C ALA A 15 10.43 6.26 24.54
N ALA A 16 10.92 6.46 23.30
CA ALA A 16 11.27 7.78 22.80
C ALA A 16 10.04 8.52 22.26
N SER A 17 9.96 9.82 22.59
CA SER A 17 9.02 10.77 22.00
C SER A 17 9.76 11.78 21.13
N GLY A 18 9.33 11.91 19.88
CA GLY A 18 9.87 12.90 18.95
C GLY A 18 10.98 12.36 18.02
N ARG A 19 11.01 12.92 16.80
CA ARG A 19 11.84 12.44 15.69
C ARG A 19 13.33 12.46 15.99
N LEU A 20 13.84 13.51 16.61
CA LEU A 20 15.28 13.66 16.91
C LEU A 20 15.75 12.60 17.91
N ALA A 21 14.95 12.33 18.96
CA ALA A 21 15.27 11.30 19.93
C ALA A 21 15.28 9.90 19.31
N LEU A 22 14.30 9.60 18.43
CA LEU A 22 14.24 8.34 17.67
C LEU A 22 15.49 8.19 16.78
N THR A 23 15.85 9.23 16.02
CA THR A 23 17.02 9.20 15.15
C THR A 23 18.31 8.98 15.94
N SER A 24 18.51 9.69 17.07
CA SER A 24 19.71 9.56 17.90
C SER A 24 19.85 8.16 18.53
N ARG A 25 18.75 7.58 19.04
CA ARG A 25 18.77 6.21 19.61
C ARG A 25 19.05 5.16 18.54
N LEU A 26 18.45 5.33 17.36
CA LEU A 26 18.70 4.45 16.23
C LEU A 26 20.14 4.57 15.73
N ALA A 27 20.68 5.79 15.67
CA ALA A 27 22.09 6.05 15.33
C ALA A 27 23.03 5.28 16.28
N GLY A 28 22.78 5.30 17.59
CA GLY A 28 23.58 4.53 18.56
C GLY A 28 23.52 3.00 18.32
N LEU A 29 22.38 2.45 17.88
CA LEU A 29 22.30 1.04 17.47
C LEU A 29 23.15 0.78 16.23
N LEU A 30 23.04 1.61 15.19
CA LEU A 30 23.78 1.43 13.93
C LEU A 30 25.28 1.60 14.12
N GLU A 31 25.72 2.55 14.97
CA GLU A 31 27.12 2.75 15.35
C GLU A 31 27.71 1.53 16.08
N ALA A 32 26.94 0.89 16.94
CA ALA A 32 27.35 -0.34 17.66
C ALA A 32 27.26 -1.59 16.79
N THR A 33 26.75 -1.50 15.56
CA THR A 33 26.56 -2.65 14.66
C THR A 33 27.82 -2.85 13.81
N PRO A 34 28.42 -4.05 13.81
CA PRO A 34 29.50 -4.39 12.88
C PRO A 34 29.07 -4.23 11.42
N ASP A 35 29.98 -3.75 10.56
CA ASP A 35 29.70 -3.44 9.16
C ASP A 35 29.06 -4.60 8.39
N GLU A 36 29.49 -5.83 8.64
CA GLU A 36 28.93 -7.05 8.02
C GLU A 36 27.48 -7.34 8.44
N LEU A 37 27.04 -6.83 9.60
CA LEU A 37 25.67 -6.98 10.10
C LEU A 37 24.78 -5.76 9.84
N LEU A 38 25.37 -4.65 9.39
CA LEU A 38 24.65 -3.40 9.17
C LEU A 38 23.44 -3.57 8.22
N PRO A 39 23.56 -4.27 7.07
CA PRO A 39 22.42 -4.58 6.20
C PRO A 39 21.31 -5.31 6.93
N THR A 40 21.67 -6.33 7.69
CA THR A 40 20.74 -7.17 8.45
C THR A 40 19.99 -6.37 9.51
N VAL A 41 20.70 -5.56 10.29
CA VAL A 41 20.08 -4.71 11.32
C VAL A 41 19.17 -3.66 10.71
N CYS A 42 19.53 -3.12 9.54
CA CYS A 42 18.64 -2.21 8.78
C CYS A 42 17.32 -2.89 8.37
N TYR A 43 17.35 -4.14 7.89
CA TYR A 43 16.13 -4.89 7.61
C TYR A 43 15.32 -5.15 8.88
N LEU A 44 15.97 -5.60 9.96
CA LEU A 44 15.31 -5.85 11.23
C LEU A 44 14.62 -4.58 11.78
N CYS A 45 15.21 -3.40 11.61
CA CYS A 45 14.61 -2.11 11.96
C CYS A 45 13.38 -1.78 11.11
N GLN A 46 13.28 -2.29 9.88
CA GLN A 46 12.08 -2.20 9.04
C GLN A 46 11.02 -3.26 9.39
N GLY A 47 11.32 -4.20 10.27
CA GLY A 47 10.46 -5.37 10.55
C GLY A 47 10.55 -6.45 9.46
N LEU A 48 11.67 -6.51 8.76
CA LEU A 48 11.94 -7.40 7.62
C LEU A 48 13.20 -8.24 7.88
N ILE A 49 13.43 -9.26 7.07
CA ILE A 49 14.66 -10.07 7.03
C ILE A 49 15.35 -10.06 5.66
N ALA A 50 14.70 -9.39 4.69
CA ALA A 50 15.16 -9.20 3.32
C ALA A 50 14.47 -7.95 2.75
N PRO A 51 14.87 -7.43 1.58
CA PRO A 51 14.15 -6.35 0.91
C PRO A 51 12.67 -6.69 0.69
N GLU A 52 11.79 -5.70 0.83
CA GLU A 52 10.33 -5.90 0.72
C GLU A 52 9.92 -6.57 -0.59
N PHE A 53 10.56 -6.19 -1.70
CA PHE A 53 10.28 -6.75 -3.03
C PHE A 53 10.74 -8.20 -3.21
N ALA A 54 11.62 -8.72 -2.35
CA ALA A 54 11.98 -10.14 -2.35
C ALA A 54 10.80 -11.03 -1.97
N GLY A 55 9.74 -10.44 -1.36
CA GLY A 55 8.51 -11.16 -1.04
C GLY A 55 8.67 -12.24 0.02
N VAL A 56 9.71 -12.16 0.86
CA VAL A 56 9.95 -13.15 1.92
C VAL A 56 8.85 -13.04 2.97
N ASP A 57 8.00 -14.06 3.04
CA ASP A 57 6.93 -14.15 4.02
C ASP A 57 7.21 -15.27 5.03
N LEU A 58 7.25 -14.92 6.30
CA LEU A 58 7.43 -15.91 7.38
C LEU A 58 6.25 -16.88 7.45
N GLY A 59 5.06 -16.46 6.99
CA GLY A 59 3.85 -17.29 7.01
C GLY A 59 3.46 -17.74 8.42
N LEU A 60 3.77 -16.91 9.44
CA LEU A 60 3.46 -17.15 10.84
C LEU A 60 2.24 -16.34 11.25
N ALA A 61 1.07 -17.00 11.28
CA ALA A 61 -0.12 -16.40 11.86
C ALA A 61 0.00 -16.31 13.39
N GLU A 62 -0.68 -15.32 13.99
CA GLU A 62 -0.67 -15.07 15.44
C GLU A 62 -1.00 -16.33 16.26
N LYS A 63 -1.94 -17.17 15.78
CA LYS A 63 -2.30 -18.43 16.43
C LYS A 63 -1.12 -19.41 16.55
N LEU A 64 -0.24 -19.44 15.54
CA LEU A 64 0.94 -20.30 15.58
C LEU A 64 1.99 -19.75 16.54
N ALA A 65 2.19 -18.44 16.56
CA ALA A 65 3.07 -17.76 17.51
C ALA A 65 2.61 -17.93 18.97
N ILE A 66 1.30 -17.85 19.24
CA ILE A 66 0.72 -18.16 20.56
C ILE A 66 1.05 -19.59 20.99
N ARG A 67 0.96 -20.57 20.08
CA ARG A 67 1.32 -21.97 20.39
C ARG A 67 2.80 -22.12 20.72
N ALA A 68 3.69 -21.43 20.00
CA ALA A 68 5.13 -21.45 20.28
C ALA A 68 5.43 -20.89 21.68
N VAL A 69 4.80 -19.75 22.05
CA VAL A 69 4.92 -19.18 23.40
C VAL A 69 4.40 -20.16 24.45
N ALA A 70 3.25 -20.77 24.24
CA ALA A 70 2.64 -21.74 25.16
C ALA A 70 3.57 -22.94 25.41
N THR A 71 4.16 -23.48 24.33
CA THR A 71 5.14 -24.59 24.43
C THR A 71 6.34 -24.22 25.29
N VAL A 72 6.92 -23.03 25.05
CA VAL A 72 8.16 -22.61 25.75
C VAL A 72 7.88 -22.16 27.18
N ALA A 73 6.74 -21.57 27.46
CA ALA A 73 6.30 -21.15 28.80
C ALA A 73 5.72 -22.30 29.62
N GLY A 74 5.53 -23.50 29.06
CA GLY A 74 4.93 -24.65 29.77
C GLY A 74 3.47 -24.41 30.16
N THR A 75 2.73 -23.64 29.35
CA THR A 75 1.34 -23.23 29.63
C THR A 75 0.39 -23.58 28.46
N SER A 76 -0.90 -23.30 28.63
CA SER A 76 -1.87 -23.53 27.56
C SER A 76 -1.95 -22.35 26.59
N PRO A 77 -2.28 -22.58 25.29
CA PRO A 77 -2.55 -21.48 24.34
C PRO A 77 -3.66 -20.53 24.80
N ALA A 78 -4.64 -21.04 25.57
CA ALA A 78 -5.71 -20.22 26.17
C ALA A 78 -5.16 -19.22 27.21
N ALA A 79 -4.23 -19.65 28.06
CA ALA A 79 -3.58 -18.76 29.04
C ALA A 79 -2.76 -17.66 28.34
N VAL A 80 -2.01 -18.00 27.28
CA VAL A 80 -1.29 -17.00 26.46
C VAL A 80 -2.29 -16.02 25.84
N THR A 81 -3.40 -16.52 25.27
CA THR A 81 -4.43 -15.65 24.67
C THR A 81 -5.07 -14.71 25.70
N ALA A 82 -5.31 -15.18 26.92
CA ALA A 82 -5.80 -14.34 28.01
C ALA A 82 -4.80 -13.22 28.33
N ARG A 83 -3.50 -13.54 28.43
CA ARG A 83 -2.44 -12.56 28.65
C ARG A 83 -2.32 -11.55 27.50
N VAL A 84 -2.49 -12.00 26.25
CA VAL A 84 -2.52 -11.10 25.08
C VAL A 84 -3.70 -10.12 25.16
N ARG A 85 -4.87 -10.56 25.64
CA ARG A 85 -6.01 -9.67 25.83
C ARG A 85 -5.74 -8.59 26.89
N GLU A 86 -5.06 -8.96 27.98
CA GLU A 86 -4.68 -8.04 29.07
C GLU A 86 -3.63 -7.01 28.60
N THR A 87 -2.59 -7.47 27.92
CA THR A 87 -1.48 -6.60 27.47
C THR A 87 -1.78 -5.87 26.15
N GLY A 88 -2.66 -6.43 25.31
CA GLY A 88 -2.93 -5.99 23.95
C GLY A 88 -1.78 -6.24 22.96
N ASP A 89 -0.78 -7.08 23.34
CA ASP A 89 0.43 -7.33 22.56
C ASP A 89 1.02 -8.71 22.88
N LEU A 90 1.19 -9.54 21.85
CA LEU A 90 1.74 -10.89 22.03
C LEU A 90 3.19 -10.87 22.54
N GLY A 91 3.99 -9.90 22.10
CA GLY A 91 5.38 -9.75 22.55
C GLY A 91 5.45 -9.43 24.05
N GLN A 92 4.62 -8.50 24.54
CA GLN A 92 4.53 -8.18 25.98
C GLN A 92 4.00 -9.37 26.80
N ALA A 93 3.01 -10.09 26.25
CA ALA A 93 2.49 -11.29 26.91
C ALA A 93 3.59 -12.34 27.07
N ALA A 94 4.42 -12.57 26.05
CA ALA A 94 5.53 -13.51 26.11
C ALA A 94 6.63 -13.04 27.07
N GLU A 95 6.99 -11.75 27.06
CA GLU A 95 7.97 -11.18 28.00
C GLU A 95 7.59 -11.46 29.46
N GLN A 96 6.29 -11.43 29.80
CA GLN A 96 5.80 -11.72 31.15
C GLN A 96 5.70 -13.22 31.48
N LEU A 97 5.46 -14.06 30.46
CA LEU A 97 5.26 -15.50 30.64
C LEU A 97 6.58 -16.29 30.60
N LEU A 98 7.58 -15.78 29.88
CA LEU A 98 8.90 -16.40 29.80
C LEU A 98 9.75 -15.92 30.97
N GLY A 99 10.11 -16.84 31.84
CA GLY A 99 10.94 -16.54 33.01
C GLY A 99 12.33 -16.01 32.65
N PRO A 100 13.06 -15.45 33.63
CA PRO A 100 14.38 -14.88 33.39
C PRO A 100 15.33 -15.93 32.84
N ARG A 101 16.07 -15.57 31.79
CA ARG A 101 17.07 -16.40 31.11
C ARG A 101 18.30 -15.56 30.79
N THR A 102 19.47 -16.16 30.86
CA THR A 102 20.68 -15.55 30.34
C THR A 102 20.72 -15.75 28.84
N ALA A 103 20.75 -14.68 28.10
CA ALA A 103 20.71 -14.70 26.66
C ALA A 103 22.05 -15.11 26.04
N SER A 104 21.95 -15.76 24.91
CA SER A 104 22.99 -15.77 23.88
C SER A 104 22.33 -16.14 22.57
N LEU A 105 21.70 -15.13 21.92
CA LEU A 105 21.14 -15.22 20.57
C LEU A 105 21.93 -14.29 19.65
N PRO A 106 22.95 -14.80 18.92
CA PRO A 106 23.56 -14.01 17.86
C PRO A 106 22.52 -13.55 16.85
N VAL A 107 22.64 -12.32 16.34
CA VAL A 107 21.76 -11.78 15.28
C VAL A 107 21.73 -12.72 14.07
N THR A 108 22.87 -13.33 13.74
CA THR A 108 23.01 -14.31 12.65
C THR A 108 22.13 -15.54 12.83
N ASP A 109 22.06 -16.09 14.06
CA ASP A 109 21.21 -17.23 14.38
C ASP A 109 19.74 -16.89 14.26
N VAL A 110 19.35 -15.70 14.76
CA VAL A 110 17.98 -15.19 14.64
C VAL A 110 17.58 -15.12 13.18
N VAL A 111 18.36 -14.44 12.35
CA VAL A 111 18.03 -14.22 10.93
C VAL A 111 18.07 -15.51 10.13
N SER A 112 19.07 -16.38 10.38
CA SER A 112 19.14 -17.71 9.75
C SER A 112 17.90 -18.54 10.08
N THR A 113 17.46 -18.57 11.34
CA THR A 113 16.23 -19.29 11.74
C THR A 113 14.98 -18.69 11.10
N LEU A 114 14.88 -17.36 11.02
CA LEU A 114 13.76 -16.71 10.34
C LEU A 114 13.72 -17.02 8.83
N HIS A 115 14.87 -17.11 8.17
CA HIS A 115 14.94 -17.59 6.78
C HIS A 115 14.52 -19.06 6.64
N GLN A 116 14.90 -19.93 7.58
CA GLN A 116 14.43 -21.32 7.59
C GLN A 116 12.92 -21.39 7.78
N ILE A 117 12.34 -20.55 8.64
CA ILE A 117 10.90 -20.42 8.82
C ILE A 117 10.22 -19.99 7.51
N ALA A 118 10.77 -18.98 6.84
CA ALA A 118 10.23 -18.50 5.56
C ALA A 118 10.28 -19.59 4.47
N ALA A 119 11.37 -20.35 4.41
CA ALA A 119 11.58 -21.42 3.42
C ALA A 119 10.77 -22.70 3.71
N ALA A 120 10.16 -22.83 4.90
CA ALA A 120 9.39 -24.03 5.26
C ALA A 120 8.03 -24.03 4.53
N GLU A 121 7.90 -24.83 3.47
CA GLU A 121 6.70 -24.98 2.63
C GLU A 121 6.23 -26.44 2.57
N GLY A 122 5.02 -26.64 2.01
CA GLY A 122 4.42 -27.95 1.78
C GLY A 122 3.86 -28.63 3.03
N PRO A 123 3.50 -29.92 2.95
CA PRO A 123 2.93 -30.68 4.05
C PRO A 123 3.83 -30.68 5.29
N GLY A 124 3.26 -30.45 6.48
CA GLY A 124 4.00 -30.36 7.75
C GLY A 124 4.76 -29.06 7.99
N SER A 125 4.70 -28.08 7.09
CA SER A 125 5.38 -26.78 7.22
C SER A 125 4.99 -26.03 8.49
N GLN A 126 3.73 -26.09 8.92
CA GLN A 126 3.28 -25.43 10.14
C GLN A 126 3.93 -26.02 11.40
N GLY A 127 4.11 -27.33 11.47
CA GLY A 127 4.85 -27.98 12.55
C GLY A 127 6.31 -27.53 12.59
N ARG A 128 7.00 -27.60 11.44
CA ARG A 128 8.38 -27.12 11.32
C ARG A 128 8.54 -25.65 11.72
N LYS A 129 7.64 -24.78 11.27
CA LYS A 129 7.65 -23.34 11.65
C LYS A 129 7.45 -23.16 13.15
N LEU A 130 6.56 -23.95 13.75
CA LEU A 130 6.31 -23.94 15.19
C LEU A 130 7.56 -24.35 15.96
N ASP A 131 8.20 -25.45 15.57
CA ASP A 131 9.38 -25.99 16.25
C ASP A 131 10.57 -25.03 16.15
N LEU A 132 10.81 -24.43 14.97
CA LEU A 132 11.85 -23.44 14.76
C LEU A 132 11.62 -22.19 15.62
N LEU A 133 10.40 -21.66 15.65
CA LEU A 133 10.08 -20.49 16.47
C LEU A 133 10.16 -20.81 17.97
N ALA A 134 9.67 -21.96 18.41
CA ALA A 134 9.77 -22.40 19.80
C ALA A 134 11.25 -22.60 20.22
N GLY A 135 12.08 -23.21 19.36
CA GLY A 135 13.52 -23.35 19.59
C GLY A 135 14.25 -22.01 19.75
N LEU A 136 13.86 -21.00 18.93
CA LEU A 136 14.40 -19.65 19.05
C LEU A 136 13.96 -18.98 20.36
N LEU A 137 12.66 -19.04 20.68
CA LEU A 137 12.09 -18.48 21.91
C LEU A 137 12.62 -19.16 23.17
N ALA A 138 12.96 -20.46 23.12
CA ALA A 138 13.55 -21.19 24.23
C ALA A 138 14.94 -20.68 24.63
N ARG A 139 15.68 -20.09 23.69
CA ARG A 139 17.03 -19.50 23.90
C ARG A 139 16.95 -17.99 24.17
N ALA A 140 15.85 -17.35 23.86
CA ALA A 140 15.68 -15.90 23.96
C ALA A 140 15.47 -15.45 25.42
N THR A 141 15.99 -14.26 25.76
CA THR A 141 15.54 -13.53 26.95
C THR A 141 14.08 -13.09 26.79
N PRO A 142 13.38 -12.74 27.89
CA PRO A 142 12.04 -12.16 27.78
C PRO A 142 11.96 -10.95 26.84
N LEU A 143 12.95 -10.05 26.90
CA LEU A 143 13.00 -8.87 26.03
C LEU A 143 13.22 -9.23 24.56
N GLU A 144 14.13 -10.14 24.26
CA GLU A 144 14.34 -10.66 22.90
C GLU A 144 13.08 -11.32 22.36
N ALA A 145 12.43 -12.18 23.16
CA ALA A 145 11.18 -12.84 22.78
C ALA A 145 10.07 -11.84 22.43
N ARG A 146 9.97 -10.73 23.18
CA ARG A 146 9.02 -9.64 22.88
C ARG A 146 9.20 -9.13 21.45
N TYR A 147 10.41 -8.76 21.07
CA TYR A 147 10.67 -8.16 19.76
C TYR A 147 10.73 -9.19 18.63
N LEU A 148 11.16 -10.43 18.90
CA LEU A 148 11.04 -11.53 17.94
C LEU A 148 9.57 -11.80 17.57
N LEU A 149 8.68 -11.86 18.54
CA LEU A 149 7.26 -12.08 18.30
C LEU A 149 6.61 -10.91 17.56
N ARG A 150 6.99 -9.67 17.87
CA ARG A 150 6.53 -8.50 17.14
C ARG A 150 7.05 -8.48 15.69
N LEU A 151 8.26 -8.94 15.45
CA LEU A 151 8.83 -9.08 14.11
C LEU A 151 8.04 -10.13 13.30
N VAL A 152 7.86 -11.34 13.83
CA VAL A 152 7.18 -12.42 13.12
C VAL A 152 5.68 -12.17 12.91
N THR A 153 5.04 -11.38 13.77
CA THR A 153 3.64 -10.95 13.63
C THR A 153 3.48 -9.62 12.90
N ARG A 154 4.56 -9.06 12.34
CA ARG A 154 4.59 -7.76 11.64
C ARG A 154 4.00 -6.61 12.47
N SER A 155 4.27 -6.61 13.77
CA SER A 155 3.75 -5.64 14.73
C SER A 155 4.84 -4.90 15.52
N LEU A 156 6.00 -4.66 14.90
CA LEU A 156 7.19 -4.14 15.57
C LEU A 156 6.99 -2.77 16.25
N ARG A 157 6.21 -1.88 15.66
CA ARG A 157 5.69 -0.62 16.26
C ARG A 157 6.73 0.27 16.96
N LEU A 158 7.91 0.41 16.40
CA LEU A 158 8.99 1.24 16.97
C LEU A 158 8.80 2.75 16.75
N GLY A 159 7.80 3.16 15.97
CA GLY A 159 7.61 4.57 15.60
C GLY A 159 8.62 5.09 14.57
N ILE A 160 9.47 4.23 14.02
CA ILE A 160 10.45 4.55 12.98
C ILE A 160 10.00 4.01 11.61
N GLY A 161 10.49 4.66 10.56
CA GLY A 161 10.32 4.21 9.18
C GLY A 161 11.63 4.38 8.42
N THR A 162 11.64 4.00 7.15
CA THR A 162 12.81 4.15 6.27
C THR A 162 13.46 5.55 6.35
N PRO A 163 12.71 6.68 6.37
CA PRO A 163 13.31 8.00 6.51
C PRO A 163 14.14 8.15 7.80
N THR A 164 13.69 7.61 8.92
CA THR A 164 14.40 7.68 10.20
C THR A 164 15.67 6.82 10.16
N ILE A 165 15.63 5.66 9.49
CA ILE A 165 16.82 4.79 9.35
C ILE A 165 17.85 5.47 8.46
N LEU A 166 17.44 6.09 7.37
CA LEU A 166 18.34 6.87 6.51
C LEU A 166 18.91 8.10 7.22
N ASP A 167 18.12 8.79 8.07
CA ASP A 167 18.62 9.88 8.91
C ASP A 167 19.71 9.39 9.88
N ALA A 168 19.52 8.20 10.48
CA ALA A 168 20.49 7.60 11.39
C ALA A 168 21.77 7.13 10.67
N LEU A 169 21.64 6.48 9.50
CA LEU A 169 22.77 6.11 8.65
C LEU A 169 23.59 7.32 8.24
N ALA A 170 22.93 8.41 7.84
CA ALA A 170 23.60 9.66 7.50
C ALA A 170 24.41 10.23 8.68
N GLN A 171 23.88 10.13 9.89
CA GLN A 171 24.52 10.66 11.09
C GLN A 171 25.79 9.87 11.48
N VAL A 172 25.80 8.54 11.27
CA VAL A 172 26.87 7.66 11.78
C VAL A 172 27.89 7.30 10.70
N HIS A 173 27.45 6.96 9.50
CA HIS A 173 28.28 6.39 8.44
C HIS A 173 28.53 7.35 7.27
N ALA A 174 27.97 8.57 7.31
CA ALA A 174 28.16 9.60 6.29
C ALA A 174 28.54 10.95 6.92
N GLY A 175 28.63 12.00 6.12
CA GLY A 175 28.94 13.38 6.58
C GLY A 175 27.81 14.09 7.31
N GLY A 176 26.79 13.35 7.74
CA GLY A 176 25.66 13.89 8.47
C GLY A 176 24.49 14.29 7.57
N ARG A 177 23.78 15.33 7.97
CA ARG A 177 22.50 15.72 7.34
C ARG A 177 22.64 16.17 5.88
N ALA A 178 23.83 16.59 5.47
CA ALA A 178 24.11 17.02 4.10
C ALA A 178 23.98 15.85 3.10
N ASP A 179 24.41 14.65 3.49
CA ASP A 179 24.45 13.47 2.62
C ASP A 179 23.13 12.67 2.61
N ARG A 180 22.19 13.08 3.46
CA ARG A 180 20.88 12.41 3.58
C ARG A 180 20.08 12.34 2.27
N PRO A 181 20.07 13.37 1.38
CA PRO A 181 19.39 13.31 0.09
C PRO A 181 19.97 12.23 -0.84
N ASP A 182 21.29 12.04 -0.85
CA ASP A 182 21.94 11.04 -1.70
C ASP A 182 21.68 9.61 -1.21
N LEU A 183 21.66 9.39 0.10
CA LEU A 183 21.21 8.13 0.69
C LEU A 183 19.74 7.82 0.33
N GLU A 184 18.86 8.83 0.36
CA GLU A 184 17.47 8.66 -0.03
C GLU A 184 17.32 8.35 -1.51
N ARG A 185 18.08 9.06 -2.36
CA ARG A 185 18.14 8.76 -3.80
C ARG A 185 18.58 7.32 -4.02
N ALA A 186 19.68 6.90 -3.38
CA ALA A 186 20.21 5.54 -3.49
C ALA A 186 19.15 4.49 -3.09
N TYR A 187 18.46 4.70 -1.98
CA TYR A 187 17.37 3.82 -1.58
C TYR A 187 16.19 3.83 -2.56
N ASN A 188 15.82 4.98 -3.08
CA ASN A 188 14.69 5.12 -3.99
C ASN A 188 14.93 4.43 -5.34
N ILE A 189 16.18 4.33 -5.79
CA ILE A 189 16.53 3.66 -7.06
C ILE A 189 16.71 2.14 -6.93
N CYS A 190 16.82 1.60 -5.71
CA CYS A 190 17.01 0.15 -5.52
C CYS A 190 15.99 -0.51 -4.59
N CYS A 191 15.23 0.24 -3.80
CA CYS A 191 14.29 -0.24 -2.77
C CYS A 191 14.90 -1.25 -1.78
N ASP A 192 16.21 -1.23 -1.61
CA ASP A 192 16.98 -2.15 -0.79
C ASP A 192 17.85 -1.39 0.21
N LEU A 193 17.33 -1.24 1.45
CA LEU A 193 18.02 -0.50 2.49
C LEU A 193 19.29 -1.22 2.97
N GLY A 194 19.27 -2.55 2.97
CA GLY A 194 20.44 -3.34 3.32
C GLY A 194 21.57 -3.18 2.31
N TRP A 195 21.25 -3.14 1.01
CA TRP A 195 22.26 -2.88 -0.01
C TRP A 195 22.84 -1.47 0.09
N VAL A 196 22.01 -0.44 0.34
CA VAL A 196 22.51 0.93 0.59
C VAL A 196 23.44 0.96 1.82
N ALA A 197 23.04 0.30 2.91
CA ALA A 197 23.84 0.22 4.13
C ALA A 197 25.18 -0.52 3.91
N ALA A 198 25.16 -1.65 3.18
CA ALA A 198 26.38 -2.40 2.82
C ALA A 198 27.33 -1.57 1.96
N THR A 199 26.78 -0.86 0.95
CA THR A 199 27.56 0.01 0.06
C THR A 199 28.19 1.16 0.84
N LEU A 200 27.42 1.75 1.76
CA LEU A 200 27.89 2.84 2.60
C LEU A 200 29.02 2.37 3.54
N ALA A 201 28.87 1.20 4.18
CA ALA A 201 29.88 0.65 5.08
C ALA A 201 31.18 0.28 4.35
N SER A 202 31.10 -0.28 3.15
CA SER A 202 32.28 -0.75 2.40
C SER A 202 33.00 0.31 1.58
N GLY A 203 32.29 1.32 1.06
CA GLY A 203 32.86 2.29 0.12
C GLY A 203 32.49 3.77 0.41
N GLY A 204 31.82 4.03 1.52
CA GLY A 204 31.41 5.37 1.91
C GLY A 204 30.41 6.03 0.94
N MET A 205 30.23 7.34 1.08
CA MET A 205 29.31 8.12 0.24
C MET A 205 29.68 8.09 -1.25
N ALA A 206 30.96 8.07 -1.59
CA ALA A 206 31.41 7.99 -2.98
C ALA A 206 30.87 6.73 -3.72
N ALA A 207 30.80 5.59 -3.03
CA ALA A 207 30.20 4.38 -3.59
C ALA A 207 28.66 4.48 -3.66
N VAL A 208 28.01 5.10 -2.68
CA VAL A 208 26.56 5.32 -2.67
C VAL A 208 26.11 6.22 -3.83
N GLU A 209 26.86 7.27 -4.15
CA GLU A 209 26.59 8.19 -5.26
C GLU A 209 26.66 7.49 -6.62
N GLN A 210 27.48 6.43 -6.74
CA GLN A 210 27.65 5.62 -7.96
C GLN A 210 26.54 4.56 -8.13
N LEU A 211 25.66 4.37 -7.13
CA LEU A 211 24.55 3.44 -7.27
C LEU A 211 23.63 3.86 -8.41
N GLN A 212 23.31 2.89 -9.26
CA GLN A 212 22.44 3.04 -10.43
C GLN A 212 21.26 2.07 -10.33
N VAL A 213 20.22 2.33 -11.12
CA VAL A 213 19.11 1.39 -11.29
C VAL A 213 19.61 0.11 -11.96
N ARG A 214 19.05 -1.04 -11.56
CA ARG A 214 19.38 -2.34 -12.15
C ARG A 214 18.13 -3.23 -12.25
N PRO A 215 17.99 -4.03 -13.31
CA PRO A 215 16.93 -5.02 -13.41
C PRO A 215 16.94 -5.99 -12.21
N GLY A 216 15.73 -6.38 -11.77
CA GLY A 216 15.54 -7.23 -10.59
C GLY A 216 15.44 -6.46 -9.24
N SER A 217 15.83 -5.18 -9.21
CA SER A 217 15.71 -4.31 -8.03
C SER A 217 14.75 -3.17 -8.35
N PRO A 218 13.51 -3.14 -7.80
CA PRO A 218 12.52 -2.14 -8.17
C PRO A 218 12.94 -0.71 -7.79
N VAL A 219 12.53 0.23 -8.61
CA VAL A 219 12.72 1.67 -8.40
C VAL A 219 11.46 2.25 -7.76
N ARG A 220 11.59 3.09 -6.74
CA ARG A 220 10.44 3.81 -6.17
C ARG A 220 9.75 4.65 -7.23
N ALA A 221 8.45 4.42 -7.39
CA ALA A 221 7.67 5.10 -8.40
C ALA A 221 7.66 6.63 -8.19
N MET A 222 7.98 7.39 -9.23
CA MET A 222 7.77 8.84 -9.24
C MET A 222 6.27 9.14 -9.15
N LEU A 223 5.90 10.16 -8.38
CA LEU A 223 4.53 10.52 -8.06
C LEU A 223 4.15 11.86 -8.67
N ALA A 224 2.89 11.98 -9.12
CA ALA A 224 2.35 13.21 -9.66
C ALA A 224 1.72 14.07 -8.56
N GLN A 225 1.93 15.39 -8.62
CA GLN A 225 1.15 16.40 -7.90
C GLN A 225 -0.28 16.47 -8.46
N ARG A 226 -1.15 17.20 -7.77
CA ARG A 226 -2.55 17.38 -8.15
C ARG A 226 -2.82 18.85 -8.43
N LEU A 227 -3.37 19.16 -9.60
CA LEU A 227 -3.98 20.46 -9.93
C LEU A 227 -5.26 20.22 -10.73
N SER A 228 -6.17 21.20 -10.73
CA SER A 228 -7.47 21.12 -11.39
C SER A 228 -7.61 22.06 -12.59
N GLY A 229 -6.72 23.07 -12.73
CA GLY A 229 -6.77 24.08 -13.79
C GLY A 229 -5.69 23.91 -14.86
N ALA A 230 -6.07 23.92 -16.13
CA ALA A 230 -5.13 23.79 -17.26
C ALA A 230 -4.09 24.92 -17.29
N ALA A 231 -4.50 26.16 -17.04
CA ALA A 231 -3.61 27.33 -17.01
C ALA A 231 -2.56 27.20 -15.90
N GLU A 232 -2.97 26.76 -14.69
CA GLU A 232 -2.08 26.57 -13.56
C GLU A 232 -1.07 25.44 -13.81
N ILE A 233 -1.50 24.35 -14.44
CA ILE A 233 -0.64 23.22 -14.82
C ILE A 233 0.46 23.69 -15.78
N LEU A 234 0.09 24.36 -16.86
CA LEU A 234 1.05 24.87 -17.85
C LEU A 234 1.99 25.89 -17.23
N ALA A 235 1.49 26.84 -16.43
CA ALA A 235 2.36 27.81 -15.74
C ALA A 235 3.39 27.09 -14.85
N LYS A 236 2.98 26.02 -14.15
CA LYS A 236 3.86 25.25 -13.29
C LYS A 236 4.89 24.42 -14.05
N LEU A 237 4.59 24.01 -15.27
CA LEU A 237 5.47 23.19 -16.13
C LEU A 237 6.30 24.01 -17.11
N GLY A 238 6.25 25.34 -17.05
CA GLY A 238 7.06 26.23 -17.89
C GLY A 238 6.40 26.64 -19.23
N GLY A 239 5.08 26.50 -19.35
CA GLY A 239 4.29 26.89 -20.51
C GLY A 239 3.96 25.78 -21.49
N GLU A 240 4.62 24.62 -21.35
CA GLU A 240 4.42 23.44 -22.20
C GLU A 240 4.49 22.14 -21.42
N CYS A 241 3.86 21.09 -21.91
CA CYS A 241 3.94 19.76 -21.30
C CYS A 241 3.59 18.64 -22.30
N ALA A 242 4.00 17.43 -21.97
CA ALA A 242 3.43 16.22 -22.57
C ALA A 242 2.25 15.75 -21.71
N ALA A 243 1.05 15.83 -22.25
CA ALA A 243 -0.18 15.34 -21.64
C ALA A 243 -0.39 13.87 -22.00
N GLU A 244 -0.10 12.97 -21.07
CA GLU A 244 -0.33 11.54 -21.24
C GLU A 244 -1.67 11.11 -20.67
N TYR A 245 -2.36 10.21 -21.36
CA TYR A 245 -3.59 9.59 -20.87
C TYR A 245 -3.34 8.88 -19.55
N LYS A 246 -4.18 9.18 -18.56
CA LYS A 246 -4.16 8.51 -17.27
C LYS A 246 -5.16 7.36 -17.27
N TYR A 247 -4.68 6.20 -17.59
CA TYR A 247 -5.47 4.98 -17.53
C TYR A 247 -5.81 4.61 -16.07
N ASP A 248 -6.96 3.96 -15.88
CA ASP A 248 -7.39 3.43 -14.58
C ASP A 248 -7.09 1.93 -14.51
N GLY A 249 -5.97 1.57 -13.91
CA GLY A 249 -5.46 0.22 -13.87
C GLY A 249 -4.56 -0.06 -12.68
N VAL A 250 -3.69 -1.04 -12.84
CA VAL A 250 -2.65 -1.39 -11.87
C VAL A 250 -1.31 -0.94 -12.43
N ARG A 251 -0.70 0.10 -11.83
CA ARG A 251 0.66 0.50 -12.17
C ARG A 251 1.63 -0.61 -11.83
N VAL A 252 2.39 -1.03 -12.82
CA VAL A 252 3.47 -2.01 -12.69
C VAL A 252 4.79 -1.45 -13.21
N GLN A 253 5.86 -1.96 -12.64
CA GLN A 253 7.21 -1.82 -13.14
C GLN A 253 7.66 -3.20 -13.61
N ALA A 254 7.97 -3.31 -14.90
CA ALA A 254 8.41 -4.54 -15.55
C ALA A 254 9.93 -4.53 -15.66
N HIS A 255 10.58 -5.57 -15.16
CA HIS A 255 12.01 -5.79 -15.22
C HIS A 255 12.30 -6.98 -16.11
N ARG A 256 13.11 -6.79 -17.14
CA ARG A 256 13.73 -7.88 -17.91
C ARG A 256 15.18 -7.98 -17.52
N THR A 257 15.60 -9.13 -17.02
CA THR A 257 16.98 -9.42 -16.60
C THR A 257 17.78 -10.09 -17.71
N ALA A 258 19.11 -10.14 -17.58
CA ALA A 258 20.02 -10.63 -18.61
C ALA A 258 19.76 -12.08 -19.05
N ASP A 259 19.18 -12.92 -18.17
CA ASP A 259 18.73 -14.28 -18.47
C ASP A 259 17.40 -14.33 -19.26
N GLY A 260 16.81 -13.17 -19.54
CA GLY A 260 15.55 -13.03 -20.26
C GLY A 260 14.30 -13.18 -19.39
N SER A 261 14.44 -13.42 -18.08
CA SER A 261 13.30 -13.46 -17.18
C SER A 261 12.62 -12.10 -17.06
N ILE A 262 11.28 -12.10 -16.88
CA ILE A 262 10.50 -10.87 -16.74
C ILE A 262 9.72 -10.91 -15.44
N GLU A 263 9.94 -9.89 -14.62
CA GLU A 263 9.26 -9.70 -13.35
C GLU A 263 8.44 -8.42 -13.35
N LEU A 264 7.24 -8.49 -12.78
CA LEU A 264 6.34 -7.34 -12.61
C LEU A 264 6.24 -7.01 -11.12
N PHE A 265 6.49 -5.74 -10.79
CA PHE A 265 6.35 -5.21 -9.43
C PHE A 265 5.25 -4.15 -9.39
N THR A 266 4.39 -4.20 -8.38
CA THR A 266 3.43 -3.12 -8.13
C THR A 266 4.10 -1.91 -7.48
N ARG A 267 3.39 -0.79 -7.40
CA ARG A 267 3.82 0.40 -6.65
C ARG A 267 4.17 0.09 -5.17
N ARG A 268 3.63 -0.99 -4.60
CA ARG A 268 3.93 -1.46 -3.24
C ARG A 268 5.07 -2.47 -3.20
N LEU A 269 5.81 -2.61 -4.28
CA LEU A 269 6.92 -3.55 -4.43
C LEU A 269 6.50 -5.03 -4.36
N GLU A 270 5.21 -5.33 -4.48
CA GLU A 270 4.72 -6.71 -4.54
C GLU A 270 5.02 -7.31 -5.91
N ARG A 271 5.59 -8.51 -5.95
CA ARG A 271 5.79 -9.26 -7.19
C ARG A 271 4.47 -9.84 -7.67
N VAL A 272 4.07 -9.50 -8.90
CA VAL A 272 2.75 -9.88 -9.48
C VAL A 272 2.86 -10.57 -10.84
N SER A 273 4.06 -10.97 -11.25
CA SER A 273 4.31 -11.64 -12.55
C SER A 273 3.38 -12.84 -12.76
N GLY A 274 3.20 -13.67 -11.73
CA GLY A 274 2.31 -14.83 -11.78
C GLY A 274 0.83 -14.47 -11.95
N GLN A 275 0.39 -13.25 -11.64
CA GLN A 275 -1.01 -12.81 -11.79
C GLN A 275 -1.30 -12.30 -13.22
N PHE A 276 -0.26 -11.91 -13.97
CA PHE A 276 -0.35 -11.33 -15.31
C PHE A 276 0.56 -12.06 -16.32
N PRO A 277 0.41 -13.40 -16.52
CA PRO A 277 1.27 -14.15 -17.42
C PRO A 277 1.14 -13.70 -18.88
N ASP A 278 0.00 -13.17 -19.28
CA ASP A 278 -0.27 -12.59 -20.59
C ASP A 278 0.51 -11.29 -20.84
N VAL A 279 0.68 -10.45 -19.80
CA VAL A 279 1.53 -9.25 -19.86
C VAL A 279 3.00 -9.63 -19.94
N VAL A 280 3.44 -10.62 -19.14
CA VAL A 280 4.80 -11.17 -19.20
C VAL A 280 5.10 -11.71 -20.60
N GLY A 281 4.18 -12.49 -21.19
CA GLY A 281 4.32 -13.01 -22.54
C GLY A 281 4.37 -11.92 -23.61
N ALA A 282 3.55 -10.86 -23.47
CA ALA A 282 3.56 -9.73 -24.40
C ALA A 282 4.88 -8.93 -24.34
N LEU A 283 5.42 -8.72 -23.14
CA LEU A 283 6.74 -8.09 -22.96
C LEU A 283 7.86 -8.97 -23.51
N ALA A 284 7.83 -10.28 -23.29
CA ALA A 284 8.84 -11.20 -23.82
C ALA A 284 8.92 -11.15 -25.35
N ALA A 285 7.78 -10.99 -26.02
CA ALA A 285 7.68 -10.93 -27.48
C ALA A 285 7.96 -9.54 -28.06
N GLY A 286 7.58 -8.46 -27.34
CA GLY A 286 7.57 -7.10 -27.90
C GLY A 286 8.61 -6.14 -27.33
N LEU A 287 9.42 -6.55 -26.34
CA LEU A 287 10.46 -5.71 -25.76
C LEU A 287 11.80 -5.98 -26.43
N GLY A 288 12.39 -4.95 -27.05
CA GLY A 288 13.65 -5.04 -27.81
C GLY A 288 14.90 -5.22 -26.94
N PRO A 289 15.17 -4.38 -25.93
CA PRO A 289 16.36 -4.49 -25.08
C PRO A 289 16.45 -5.83 -24.35
N ARG A 290 17.66 -6.36 -24.20
CA ARG A 290 17.92 -7.60 -23.45
C ARG A 290 17.66 -7.42 -21.94
N GLU A 291 18.02 -6.25 -21.44
CA GLU A 291 17.77 -5.83 -20.07
C GLU A 291 16.98 -4.52 -20.06
N ALA A 292 15.93 -4.44 -19.28
CA ALA A 292 15.12 -3.22 -19.22
C ALA A 292 14.37 -3.07 -17.89
N ILE A 293 14.07 -1.81 -17.54
CA ILE A 293 13.10 -1.43 -16.53
C ILE A 293 12.10 -0.49 -17.18
N ILE A 294 10.84 -0.92 -17.27
CA ILE A 294 9.74 -0.17 -17.88
C ILE A 294 8.64 0.04 -16.84
N GLU A 295 8.01 1.21 -16.86
CA GLU A 295 6.76 1.41 -16.14
C GLU A 295 5.57 1.51 -17.09
N GLY A 296 4.46 0.92 -16.67
CA GLY A 296 3.20 0.95 -17.40
C GLY A 296 2.00 0.74 -16.48
N GLU A 297 0.83 0.91 -17.06
CA GLU A 297 -0.44 0.61 -16.42
C GLU A 297 -1.04 -0.65 -17.04
N VAL A 298 -1.32 -1.67 -16.22
CA VAL A 298 -2.07 -2.85 -16.64
C VAL A 298 -3.55 -2.52 -16.54
N VAL A 299 -4.23 -2.53 -17.68
CA VAL A 299 -5.64 -2.11 -17.79
C VAL A 299 -6.45 -3.25 -18.38
N ALA A 300 -7.66 -3.47 -17.89
CA ALA A 300 -8.61 -4.37 -18.54
C ALA A 300 -9.02 -3.76 -19.89
N PHE A 301 -8.76 -4.50 -20.97
CA PHE A 301 -8.85 -3.98 -22.33
C PHE A 301 -9.39 -5.03 -23.28
N ASP A 302 -10.47 -4.68 -23.98
CA ASP A 302 -11.01 -5.48 -25.07
C ASP A 302 -10.30 -5.10 -26.38
N ALA A 303 -9.35 -5.94 -26.79
CA ALA A 303 -8.58 -5.65 -27.99
C ALA A 303 -9.40 -5.76 -29.30
N ALA A 304 -10.53 -6.48 -29.29
CA ALA A 304 -11.40 -6.63 -30.46
C ALA A 304 -12.31 -5.40 -30.63
N ALA A 305 -12.85 -4.88 -29.51
CA ALA A 305 -13.65 -3.66 -29.51
C ALA A 305 -12.79 -2.38 -29.49
N GLY A 306 -11.54 -2.47 -29.03
CA GLY A 306 -10.67 -1.31 -28.78
C GLY A 306 -11.03 -0.53 -27.54
N GLU A 307 -11.79 -1.11 -26.60
CA GLU A 307 -12.38 -0.44 -25.45
C GLU A 307 -11.68 -0.74 -24.14
N LEU A 308 -11.53 0.29 -23.30
CA LEU A 308 -11.10 0.16 -21.92
C LEU A 308 -12.25 -0.36 -21.06
N ARG A 309 -11.94 -1.28 -20.13
CA ARG A 309 -12.91 -1.81 -19.17
C ARG A 309 -12.65 -1.25 -17.76
N PRO A 310 -13.65 -1.23 -16.87
CA PRO A 310 -13.51 -0.70 -15.52
C PRO A 310 -12.35 -1.33 -14.72
N PHE A 311 -11.67 -0.50 -13.92
CA PHE A 311 -10.57 -0.92 -13.02
C PHE A 311 -10.90 -2.13 -12.14
N GLN A 312 -12.16 -2.23 -11.68
CA GLN A 312 -12.61 -3.34 -10.85
C GLN A 312 -12.36 -4.70 -11.52
N GLU A 313 -12.44 -4.77 -12.84
CA GLU A 313 -12.19 -6.02 -13.58
C GLU A 313 -10.73 -6.44 -13.48
N VAL A 314 -9.77 -5.49 -13.54
CA VAL A 314 -8.34 -5.81 -13.33
C VAL A 314 -8.11 -6.40 -11.94
N MET A 315 -8.85 -5.94 -10.93
CA MET A 315 -8.71 -6.45 -9.55
C MET A 315 -9.11 -7.92 -9.42
N PHE A 316 -10.00 -8.44 -10.28
CA PHE A 316 -10.31 -9.88 -10.33
C PHE A 316 -9.13 -10.74 -10.78
N ARG A 317 -8.13 -10.15 -11.46
CA ARG A 317 -6.88 -10.82 -11.84
C ARG A 317 -5.93 -11.05 -10.65
N ARG A 318 -6.09 -10.28 -9.55
CA ARG A 318 -5.24 -10.41 -8.35
C ARG A 318 -5.65 -11.62 -7.50
N ARG A 319 -5.44 -12.83 -8.03
CA ARG A 319 -5.78 -14.11 -7.39
C ARG A 319 -4.53 -14.96 -7.20
N LYS A 320 -4.58 -15.87 -6.22
CA LYS A 320 -3.54 -16.90 -6.01
C LYS A 320 -3.83 -18.19 -6.80
N HIS A 321 -5.08 -18.41 -7.19
CA HIS A 321 -5.54 -19.62 -7.88
C HIS A 321 -6.44 -19.27 -9.07
N GLY A 322 -6.59 -20.17 -10.06
CA GLY A 322 -7.43 -19.96 -11.24
C GLY A 322 -6.92 -18.84 -12.17
N ILE A 323 -5.60 -18.63 -12.24
CA ILE A 323 -4.97 -17.51 -12.97
C ILE A 323 -5.27 -17.57 -14.47
N ASN A 324 -5.19 -18.76 -15.08
CA ASN A 324 -5.41 -18.94 -16.51
C ASN A 324 -6.87 -18.69 -16.92
N GLU A 325 -7.82 -19.01 -16.06
CA GLU A 325 -9.25 -18.71 -16.25
C GLU A 325 -9.46 -17.20 -16.17
N ALA A 326 -8.97 -16.57 -15.10
CA ALA A 326 -9.05 -15.14 -14.94
C ALA A 326 -8.38 -14.36 -16.10
N ALA A 327 -7.32 -14.92 -16.72
CA ALA A 327 -6.65 -14.31 -17.87
C ALA A 327 -7.50 -14.35 -19.14
N ARG A 328 -8.36 -15.38 -19.28
CA ARG A 328 -9.31 -15.47 -20.39
C ARG A 328 -10.54 -14.58 -20.18
N ASP A 329 -11.06 -14.58 -18.95
CA ASP A 329 -12.29 -13.85 -18.61
C ASP A 329 -12.08 -12.33 -18.60
N VAL A 330 -10.91 -11.87 -18.16
CA VAL A 330 -10.53 -10.46 -18.08
C VAL A 330 -9.24 -10.23 -18.86
N PRO A 331 -9.32 -10.04 -20.18
CA PRO A 331 -8.14 -9.68 -20.97
C PRO A 331 -7.59 -8.32 -20.53
N VAL A 332 -6.25 -8.23 -20.46
CA VAL A 332 -5.56 -6.99 -20.09
C VAL A 332 -4.51 -6.61 -21.12
N ALA A 333 -4.19 -5.30 -21.16
CA ALA A 333 -3.06 -4.76 -21.90
C ALA A 333 -2.17 -3.92 -20.98
N LEU A 334 -0.89 -3.86 -21.28
CA LEU A 334 0.07 -2.97 -20.64
C LEU A 334 0.25 -1.72 -21.50
N PHE A 335 -0.07 -0.56 -20.92
CA PHE A 335 0.18 0.76 -21.50
C PHE A 335 1.44 1.35 -20.88
N CYS A 336 2.53 1.31 -21.64
CA CYS A 336 3.86 1.75 -21.18
C CYS A 336 4.00 3.26 -21.28
N PHE A 337 4.52 3.89 -20.21
CA PHE A 337 4.66 5.35 -20.13
C PHE A 337 6.06 5.81 -19.70
N GLU A 338 6.97 4.90 -19.29
CA GLU A 338 8.32 5.26 -18.84
C GLU A 338 9.31 4.13 -19.11
N LEU A 339 10.56 4.50 -19.42
CA LEU A 339 11.70 3.60 -19.51
C LEU A 339 12.81 4.15 -18.63
N LEU A 340 13.23 3.34 -17.64
CA LEU A 340 14.20 3.76 -16.63
C LEU A 340 15.60 3.18 -16.85
N TYR A 341 15.67 2.03 -17.55
CA TYR A 341 16.93 1.34 -17.83
C TYR A 341 16.81 0.53 -19.13
N ALA A 342 17.88 0.49 -19.92
CA ALA A 342 18.00 -0.35 -21.10
C ALA A 342 19.47 -0.73 -21.33
N ASP A 343 19.78 -2.04 -21.43
CA ASP A 343 21.05 -2.61 -21.86
C ASP A 343 22.30 -1.93 -21.27
N GLY A 344 22.35 -1.74 -19.96
CA GLY A 344 23.49 -1.14 -19.25
C GLY A 344 23.37 0.37 -19.00
N GLU A 345 22.38 1.06 -19.58
CA GLU A 345 22.22 2.51 -19.47
C GLU A 345 21.14 2.87 -18.44
N ASP A 346 21.50 3.63 -17.39
CA ASP A 346 20.56 4.27 -16.46
C ASP A 346 19.97 5.53 -17.11
N LEU A 347 18.70 5.47 -17.49
CA LEU A 347 17.98 6.54 -18.17
C LEU A 347 17.30 7.53 -17.21
N THR A 348 17.33 7.28 -15.91
CA THR A 348 16.60 8.10 -14.92
C THR A 348 17.03 9.56 -14.90
N ARG A 349 18.28 9.84 -15.29
CA ARG A 349 18.82 11.20 -15.35
C ARG A 349 18.49 11.95 -16.65
N LEU A 350 18.06 11.23 -17.70
CA LEU A 350 17.67 11.85 -18.96
C LEU A 350 16.34 12.62 -18.80
N PRO A 351 16.12 13.70 -19.58
CA PRO A 351 14.84 14.38 -19.62
C PRO A 351 13.75 13.48 -20.21
N TYR A 352 12.50 13.72 -19.77
CA TYR A 352 11.34 12.93 -20.17
C TYR A 352 11.23 12.73 -21.71
N PRO A 353 11.39 13.74 -22.59
CA PRO A 353 11.27 13.52 -24.03
C PRO A 353 12.24 12.48 -24.57
N GLN A 354 13.47 12.44 -24.04
CA GLN A 354 14.47 11.45 -24.46
C GLN A 354 14.10 10.06 -23.96
N ARG A 355 13.65 9.91 -22.70
CA ARG A 355 13.19 8.63 -22.18
C ARG A 355 11.98 8.12 -22.96
N ARG A 356 11.04 9.02 -23.32
CA ARG A 356 9.86 8.68 -24.14
C ARG A 356 10.25 8.19 -25.54
N ALA A 357 11.18 8.84 -26.20
CA ALA A 357 11.69 8.42 -27.50
C ALA A 357 12.38 7.04 -27.42
N ARG A 358 13.21 6.81 -26.39
CA ARG A 358 13.82 5.51 -26.11
C ARG A 358 12.79 4.42 -25.84
N LEU A 359 11.74 4.74 -25.06
CA LEU A 359 10.62 3.82 -24.79
C LEU A 359 9.91 3.42 -26.11
N ALA A 360 9.62 4.40 -26.97
CA ALA A 360 8.99 4.13 -28.26
C ALA A 360 9.83 3.24 -29.16
N ALA A 361 11.15 3.41 -29.14
CA ALA A 361 12.08 2.55 -29.88
C ALA A 361 12.24 1.15 -29.25
N ALA A 362 12.07 1.02 -27.94
CA ALA A 362 12.24 -0.22 -27.20
C ALA A 362 11.05 -1.18 -27.32
N ILE A 363 9.87 -0.69 -27.70
CA ILE A 363 8.63 -1.48 -27.71
C ILE A 363 8.13 -1.68 -29.14
N THR A 364 7.89 -2.94 -29.52
CA THR A 364 7.11 -3.29 -30.70
C THR A 364 5.62 -3.35 -30.27
N PRO A 365 4.77 -2.40 -30.71
CA PRO A 365 3.38 -2.37 -30.30
C PRO A 365 2.62 -3.63 -30.72
N ALA A 366 1.79 -4.14 -29.83
CA ALA A 366 0.94 -5.31 -30.02
C ALA A 366 -0.40 -5.09 -29.29
N PRO A 367 -1.42 -5.91 -29.54
CA PRO A 367 -2.72 -5.73 -28.87
C PRO A 367 -2.66 -5.62 -27.35
N ARG A 368 -1.71 -6.31 -26.70
CA ARG A 368 -1.52 -6.33 -25.24
C ARG A 368 -0.31 -5.54 -24.74
N LEU A 369 0.46 -4.92 -25.64
CA LEU A 369 1.63 -4.11 -25.30
C LEU A 369 1.58 -2.81 -26.09
N ARG A 370 1.33 -1.71 -25.44
CA ARG A 370 1.04 -0.41 -26.05
C ARG A 370 1.84 0.70 -25.37
N LEU A 371 2.05 1.78 -26.09
CA LEU A 371 2.49 3.04 -25.49
C LEU A 371 1.24 3.80 -25.00
N THR A 372 1.36 4.54 -23.89
CA THR A 372 0.32 5.52 -23.50
C THR A 372 0.16 6.56 -24.62
N THR A 373 -1.06 7.05 -24.84
CA THR A 373 -1.30 8.22 -25.67
C THR A 373 -0.67 9.44 -25.03
N ALA A 374 0.15 10.18 -25.76
CA ALA A 374 0.80 11.40 -25.31
C ALA A 374 0.60 12.51 -26.35
N ILE A 375 0.22 13.70 -25.89
CA ILE A 375 -0.07 14.88 -26.70
C ILE A 375 0.80 16.03 -26.19
N GLU A 376 1.56 16.68 -27.05
CA GLU A 376 2.28 17.91 -26.69
C GLU A 376 1.30 19.09 -26.63
N VAL A 377 1.34 19.82 -25.54
CA VAL A 377 0.38 20.89 -25.25
C VAL A 377 1.12 22.15 -24.78
N THR A 378 0.76 23.28 -25.40
CA THR A 378 1.37 24.60 -25.14
C THR A 378 0.34 25.66 -24.74
N THR A 379 -0.97 25.36 -24.77
CA THR A 379 -2.03 26.32 -24.42
C THR A 379 -3.07 25.67 -23.49
N PRO A 380 -3.69 26.43 -22.58
CA PRO A 380 -4.74 25.91 -21.71
C PRO A 380 -5.93 25.29 -22.46
N PRO A 381 -6.47 25.90 -23.55
CA PRO A 381 -7.56 25.28 -24.31
C PRO A 381 -7.18 23.94 -24.93
N ALA A 382 -5.92 23.79 -25.41
CA ALA A 382 -5.46 22.53 -25.97
C ALA A 382 -5.34 21.44 -24.88
N LEU A 383 -4.94 21.82 -23.64
CA LEU A 383 -4.91 20.88 -22.52
C LEU A 383 -6.31 20.46 -22.09
N ASP A 384 -7.28 21.40 -22.09
CA ASP A 384 -8.67 21.09 -21.80
C ASP A 384 -9.27 20.13 -22.84
N LEU A 385 -9.01 20.36 -24.14
CA LEU A 385 -9.44 19.46 -25.21
C LEU A 385 -8.82 18.06 -25.08
N ALA A 386 -7.52 17.98 -24.79
CA ALA A 386 -6.83 16.71 -24.56
C ALA A 386 -7.41 15.96 -23.35
N PHE A 387 -7.80 16.70 -22.30
CA PHE A 387 -8.45 16.13 -21.13
C PHE A 387 -9.84 15.56 -21.46
N GLU A 388 -10.68 16.30 -22.17
CA GLU A 388 -12.01 15.86 -22.60
C GLU A 388 -11.92 14.61 -23.48
N GLN A 389 -10.94 14.57 -24.39
CA GLN A 389 -10.70 13.40 -25.23
C GLN A 389 -10.27 12.19 -24.39
N ALA A 390 -9.34 12.35 -23.44
CA ALA A 390 -8.91 11.25 -22.57
C ALA A 390 -10.07 10.68 -21.73
N VAL A 391 -10.97 11.55 -21.24
CA VAL A 391 -12.17 11.12 -20.50
C VAL A 391 -13.17 10.40 -21.42
N THR A 392 -13.37 10.89 -22.64
CA THR A 392 -14.23 10.25 -23.65
C THR A 392 -13.72 8.87 -24.02
N ASP A 393 -12.39 8.70 -24.11
CA ASP A 393 -11.73 7.42 -24.38
C ASP A 393 -11.70 6.49 -23.15
N GLY A 394 -12.37 6.85 -22.04
CA GLY A 394 -12.53 6.01 -20.85
C GLY A 394 -11.40 6.11 -19.83
N CYS A 395 -10.50 7.08 -19.91
CA CYS A 395 -9.43 7.31 -18.97
C CYS A 395 -9.86 8.15 -17.76
N GLU A 396 -9.12 8.08 -16.64
CA GLU A 396 -9.34 8.95 -15.46
C GLU A 396 -9.07 10.45 -15.73
N GLY A 397 -8.34 10.76 -16.80
CA GLY A 397 -7.87 12.09 -17.14
C GLY A 397 -6.46 12.07 -17.72
N LEU A 398 -5.61 12.99 -17.29
CA LEU A 398 -4.25 13.17 -17.81
C LEU A 398 -3.17 13.12 -16.71
N VAL A 399 -1.96 12.76 -17.11
CA VAL A 399 -0.72 13.07 -16.39
C VAL A 399 0.10 14.02 -17.28
N CYS A 400 0.17 15.28 -16.89
CA CYS A 400 0.99 16.29 -17.57
C CYS A 400 2.41 16.19 -17.09
N LYS A 401 3.34 15.91 -17.98
CA LYS A 401 4.77 15.71 -17.68
C LYS A 401 5.59 16.88 -18.23
N SER A 402 6.54 17.35 -17.42
CA SER A 402 7.49 18.40 -17.84
C SER A 402 8.36 17.90 -18.99
N VAL A 403 8.52 18.72 -20.02
CA VAL A 403 9.42 18.50 -21.17
C VAL A 403 10.74 19.25 -21.02
N SER A 404 10.96 19.92 -19.88
CA SER A 404 12.20 20.65 -19.58
C SER A 404 13.43 19.73 -19.71
N PRO A 405 14.57 20.24 -20.22
CA PRO A 405 15.84 19.51 -20.26
C PRO A 405 16.34 19.01 -18.89
N ALA A 406 15.89 19.65 -17.79
CA ALA A 406 16.21 19.23 -16.43
C ALA A 406 15.24 18.23 -15.83
N ALA A 407 14.21 17.79 -16.59
CA ALA A 407 13.13 16.93 -16.09
C ALA A 407 13.52 15.45 -16.05
N GLY A 408 14.50 15.07 -15.21
CA GLY A 408 14.84 13.68 -14.92
C GLY A 408 13.74 12.94 -14.16
N TYR A 409 13.86 11.61 -14.07
CA TYR A 409 12.96 10.79 -13.27
C TYR A 409 13.33 10.88 -11.78
N GLN A 410 12.44 11.42 -10.96
CA GLN A 410 12.64 11.59 -9.52
C GLN A 410 12.04 10.43 -8.74
N ALA A 411 12.82 9.35 -8.60
CA ALA A 411 12.41 8.14 -7.90
C ALA A 411 11.89 8.43 -6.48
N GLY A 412 10.69 7.96 -6.16
CA GLY A 412 10.06 8.12 -4.85
C GLY A 412 9.52 9.53 -4.55
N ALA A 413 9.89 10.53 -5.31
CA ALA A 413 9.51 11.90 -5.06
C ALA A 413 8.13 12.27 -5.61
N ARG A 414 7.48 13.22 -4.94
CA ARG A 414 6.27 13.91 -5.42
C ARG A 414 6.64 15.34 -5.73
N GLY A 415 7.25 15.54 -6.88
CA GLY A 415 7.62 16.85 -7.40
C GLY A 415 6.60 17.44 -8.37
N TRP A 416 6.91 18.61 -8.93
CA TRP A 416 6.09 19.30 -9.92
C TRP A 416 6.38 18.88 -11.37
N LEU A 417 7.31 17.96 -11.61
CA LEU A 417 7.61 17.48 -12.96
C LEU A 417 6.49 16.62 -13.56
N TRP A 418 5.64 16.03 -12.69
CA TRP A 418 4.44 15.32 -13.08
C TRP A 418 3.23 15.89 -12.34
N ILE A 419 2.20 16.27 -13.07
CA ILE A 419 0.96 16.82 -12.52
C ILE A 419 -0.22 16.04 -13.10
N LYS A 420 -1.06 15.48 -12.24
CA LYS A 420 -2.27 14.78 -12.64
C LYS A 420 -3.47 15.71 -12.66
N LEU A 421 -4.20 15.66 -13.76
CA LEU A 421 -5.51 16.29 -13.96
C LEU A 421 -6.53 15.18 -14.08
N LYS A 422 -7.44 15.08 -13.11
CA LYS A 422 -8.47 14.03 -13.08
C LYS A 422 -9.86 14.62 -13.19
N ARG A 423 -10.78 13.81 -13.74
CA ARG A 423 -12.21 14.14 -13.78
C ARG A 423 -12.76 14.43 -12.38
N ASP A 424 -12.45 13.61 -11.38
CA ASP A 424 -12.90 13.80 -9.99
C ASP A 424 -12.48 15.14 -9.37
N TYR A 425 -11.53 15.86 -9.99
CA TYR A 425 -11.09 17.18 -9.52
C TYR A 425 -11.92 18.32 -10.11
N ARG A 426 -12.60 18.06 -11.24
CA ARG A 426 -13.53 18.99 -11.90
C ARG A 426 -14.98 18.70 -11.52
N THR A 427 -15.29 17.46 -11.18
CA THR A 427 -16.55 17.03 -10.57
C THR A 427 -16.24 16.58 -9.14
N GLU A 428 -16.20 17.49 -8.17
CA GLU A 428 -16.56 17.08 -6.82
C GLU A 428 -17.97 16.52 -6.96
N LEU A 429 -18.21 15.26 -6.50
CA LEU A 429 -19.57 14.88 -6.15
C LEU A 429 -20.00 15.93 -5.15
N SER A 430 -20.77 16.91 -5.63
CA SER A 430 -21.28 18.00 -4.81
C SER A 430 -22.29 17.47 -3.79
N ASP A 431 -22.69 16.22 -3.90
CA ASP A 431 -23.72 15.61 -3.08
C ASP A 431 -23.08 14.75 -1.98
N THR A 432 -23.19 15.23 -0.77
CA THR A 432 -23.00 14.45 0.43
C THR A 432 -24.17 13.48 0.60
N VAL A 433 -23.93 12.34 1.23
CA VAL A 433 -24.98 11.40 1.63
C VAL A 433 -25.05 11.30 3.15
N ASP A 434 -26.24 11.15 3.68
CA ASP A 434 -26.50 10.97 5.08
C ASP A 434 -26.64 9.48 5.38
N LEU A 435 -25.77 8.91 6.23
CA LEU A 435 -25.75 7.49 6.51
C LEU A 435 -25.90 7.20 8.00
N ALA A 436 -26.65 6.15 8.32
CA ALA A 436 -26.85 5.70 9.68
C ALA A 436 -25.64 4.88 10.19
N VAL A 437 -25.21 5.11 11.42
CA VAL A 437 -24.19 4.30 12.09
C VAL A 437 -24.83 3.00 12.58
N VAL A 438 -24.30 1.86 12.13
CA VAL A 438 -24.82 0.53 12.50
C VAL A 438 -23.80 -0.35 13.21
N GLY A 439 -22.52 0.02 13.19
CA GLY A 439 -21.45 -0.71 13.87
C GLY A 439 -20.15 0.07 13.91
N ALA A 440 -19.17 -0.46 14.62
CA ALA A 440 -17.84 0.08 14.69
C ALA A 440 -16.77 -1.02 14.72
N PHE A 441 -15.57 -0.62 14.32
CA PHE A 441 -14.36 -1.44 14.38
C PHE A 441 -13.39 -0.82 15.39
N ALA A 442 -12.80 -1.67 16.24
CA ALA A 442 -11.85 -1.25 17.25
C ALA A 442 -10.62 -0.57 16.62
N GLY A 443 -10.18 0.52 17.19
CA GLY A 443 -8.99 1.22 16.79
C GLY A 443 -7.72 0.43 17.11
N ARG A 444 -6.71 0.53 16.23
CA ARG A 444 -5.39 -0.09 16.39
C ARG A 444 -4.31 0.98 16.47
N GLY A 445 -3.19 0.66 17.12
CA GLY A 445 -2.07 1.58 17.26
C GLY A 445 -2.45 2.84 18.06
N ARG A 446 -2.24 4.02 17.50
CA ARG A 446 -2.58 5.31 18.15
C ARG A 446 -4.06 5.50 18.46
N ARG A 447 -4.95 4.76 17.77
CA ARG A 447 -6.40 4.78 18.00
C ARG A 447 -6.89 3.68 18.96
N ARG A 448 -6.00 3.07 19.74
CA ARG A 448 -6.37 2.09 20.77
C ARG A 448 -7.29 2.76 21.81
N GLY A 449 -8.38 2.07 22.17
CA GLY A 449 -9.36 2.58 23.13
C GLY A 449 -10.47 3.46 22.54
N VAL A 450 -10.39 3.75 21.24
CA VAL A 450 -11.44 4.43 20.47
C VAL A 450 -11.82 3.62 19.24
N TYR A 451 -12.86 4.00 18.52
CA TYR A 451 -13.22 3.35 17.27
C TYR A 451 -12.29 3.79 16.13
N GLY A 452 -11.73 2.83 15.41
CA GLY A 452 -10.87 3.08 14.25
C GLY A 452 -11.64 3.42 12.98
N ALA A 453 -12.87 2.89 12.85
CA ALA A 453 -13.81 3.18 11.78
C ALA A 453 -15.25 2.84 12.20
N LEU A 454 -16.21 3.52 11.60
CA LEU A 454 -17.64 3.24 11.72
C LEU A 454 -18.15 2.46 10.51
N LEU A 455 -19.06 1.51 10.73
CA LEU A 455 -19.82 0.83 9.69
C LEU A 455 -21.10 1.62 9.45
N LEU A 456 -21.32 2.06 8.23
CA LEU A 456 -22.39 2.95 7.84
C LEU A 456 -23.36 2.26 6.88
N ALA A 457 -24.64 2.56 7.01
CA ALA A 457 -25.72 1.97 6.23
C ALA A 457 -26.67 3.02 5.65
N ALA A 458 -27.20 2.72 4.48
CA ALA A 458 -28.34 3.39 3.89
C ALA A 458 -29.64 2.72 4.36
N TYR A 459 -30.74 3.46 4.38
CA TYR A 459 -32.04 2.93 4.72
C TYR A 459 -32.75 2.33 3.49
N ASP A 460 -33.31 1.15 3.62
CA ASP A 460 -34.18 0.56 2.61
C ASP A 460 -35.64 0.64 3.07
N PRO A 461 -36.44 1.55 2.52
CA PRO A 461 -37.83 1.75 2.94
C PRO A 461 -38.74 0.56 2.55
N THR A 462 -38.32 -0.32 1.66
CA THR A 462 -39.13 -1.43 1.17
C THR A 462 -39.40 -2.45 2.26
N ASP A 463 -38.39 -2.74 3.10
CA ASP A 463 -38.48 -3.72 4.18
C ASP A 463 -38.07 -3.14 5.54
N GLY A 464 -37.74 -1.86 5.61
CA GLY A 464 -37.36 -1.15 6.84
C GLY A 464 -35.97 -1.55 7.38
N VAL A 465 -35.08 -2.06 6.50
CA VAL A 465 -33.75 -2.57 6.85
C VAL A 465 -32.68 -1.55 6.52
N PHE A 466 -31.65 -1.45 7.36
CA PHE A 466 -30.45 -0.65 7.13
C PHE A 466 -29.39 -1.53 6.46
N ARG A 467 -29.06 -1.22 5.21
CA ARG A 467 -28.13 -1.99 4.39
C ARG A 467 -26.78 -1.30 4.32
N THR A 468 -25.73 -2.03 4.70
CA THR A 468 -24.37 -1.47 4.75
C THR A 468 -23.87 -1.02 3.39
N VAL A 469 -23.18 0.14 3.35
CA VAL A 469 -22.64 0.75 2.12
C VAL A 469 -21.21 1.26 2.28
N SER A 470 -20.74 1.46 3.52
CA SER A 470 -19.43 2.07 3.73
C SER A 470 -18.80 1.72 5.08
N LYS A 471 -17.47 1.78 5.11
CA LYS A 471 -16.67 1.79 6.34
C LYS A 471 -15.87 3.08 6.36
N CYS A 472 -16.22 4.01 7.25
CA CYS A 472 -15.60 5.32 7.35
C CYS A 472 -14.72 5.46 8.60
N GLY A 473 -13.43 5.76 8.40
CA GLY A 473 -12.46 6.02 9.47
C GLY A 473 -11.68 7.31 9.27
N THR A 474 -12.09 8.15 8.29
CA THR A 474 -11.43 9.39 7.91
C THR A 474 -12.38 10.59 8.03
N GLY A 475 -11.82 11.78 8.24
CA GLY A 475 -12.59 13.02 8.40
C GLY A 475 -12.88 13.38 9.86
N PHE A 476 -12.63 12.47 10.80
CA PHE A 476 -12.79 12.74 12.23
C PHE A 476 -11.53 13.39 12.80
N SER A 477 -11.72 14.41 13.64
CA SER A 477 -10.67 14.94 14.51
C SER A 477 -10.37 13.98 15.67
N ASP A 478 -9.23 14.13 16.33
CA ASP A 478 -8.86 13.31 17.48
C ASP A 478 -9.87 13.50 18.65
N ALA A 479 -10.41 14.70 18.81
CA ALA A 479 -11.45 14.99 19.80
C ALA A 479 -12.76 14.25 19.49
N GLU A 480 -13.18 14.23 18.25
CA GLU A 480 -14.36 13.47 17.81
C GLU A 480 -14.16 11.97 17.98
N LEU A 481 -13.00 11.43 17.62
CA LEU A 481 -12.68 10.01 17.83
C LEU A 481 -12.72 9.63 19.31
N ALA A 482 -12.23 10.49 20.19
CA ALA A 482 -12.29 10.27 21.64
C ALA A 482 -13.72 10.32 22.20
N ALA A 483 -14.60 11.14 21.62
CA ALA A 483 -16.00 11.27 22.03
C ALA A 483 -16.92 10.15 21.50
N LEU A 484 -16.54 9.48 20.39
CA LEU A 484 -17.36 8.45 19.74
C LEU A 484 -17.84 7.33 20.67
N PRO A 485 -16.99 6.71 21.53
CA PRO A 485 -17.44 5.65 22.42
C PRO A 485 -18.56 6.10 23.35
N GLY A 486 -18.44 7.28 23.96
CA GLY A 486 -19.46 7.85 24.83
C GLY A 486 -20.78 8.17 24.10
N ARG A 487 -20.66 8.73 22.88
CA ARG A 487 -21.82 9.10 22.05
C ARG A 487 -22.60 7.87 21.54
N LEU A 488 -21.90 6.78 21.23
CA LEU A 488 -22.50 5.55 20.71
C LEU A 488 -22.86 4.53 21.80
N ALA A 489 -22.37 4.67 23.01
CA ALA A 489 -22.68 3.75 24.12
C ALA A 489 -24.18 3.51 24.34
N PRO A 490 -25.08 4.52 24.29
CA PRO A 490 -26.53 4.30 24.48
C PRO A 490 -27.17 3.42 23.39
N LEU A 491 -26.52 3.32 22.21
CA LEU A 491 -27.01 2.57 21.05
C LEU A 491 -26.37 1.18 20.93
N ALA A 492 -25.40 0.85 21.79
CA ALA A 492 -24.63 -0.39 21.70
C ALA A 492 -25.49 -1.63 21.90
N GLN A 493 -25.26 -2.65 21.10
CA GLN A 493 -25.95 -3.94 21.12
C GLN A 493 -24.93 -5.08 21.21
N ALA A 494 -25.27 -6.14 21.94
CA ALA A 494 -24.43 -7.33 22.07
C ALA A 494 -24.31 -8.11 20.75
N GLU A 495 -25.35 -8.05 19.92
CA GLU A 495 -25.44 -8.73 18.63
C GLU A 495 -25.90 -7.75 17.54
N ARG A 496 -25.77 -8.17 16.29
CA ARG A 496 -26.26 -7.39 15.14
C ARG A 496 -27.77 -7.17 15.26
N PRO A 497 -28.23 -5.90 15.23
CA PRO A 497 -29.67 -5.62 15.27
C PRO A 497 -30.41 -6.28 14.10
N ALA A 498 -31.63 -6.75 14.32
CA ALA A 498 -32.45 -7.43 13.31
C ALA A 498 -32.72 -6.56 12.05
N ARG A 499 -32.76 -5.23 12.24
CA ARG A 499 -32.95 -4.26 11.14
C ARG A 499 -31.65 -3.88 10.43
N VAL A 500 -30.52 -4.54 10.68
CA VAL A 500 -29.24 -4.26 10.05
C VAL A 500 -28.83 -5.45 9.18
N ASP A 501 -28.68 -5.21 7.89
CA ASP A 501 -28.13 -6.18 6.96
C ASP A 501 -26.66 -5.82 6.64
N ALA A 502 -25.74 -6.73 6.98
CA ALA A 502 -24.31 -6.54 6.85
C ALA A 502 -23.61 -7.88 6.56
N ARG A 503 -22.67 -7.86 5.64
CA ARG A 503 -21.78 -9.01 5.34
C ARG A 503 -20.50 -8.98 6.17
N GLN A 504 -20.12 -7.81 6.70
CA GLN A 504 -18.96 -7.65 7.56
C GLN A 504 -19.38 -7.78 9.03
N ALA A 505 -18.62 -8.51 9.84
CA ALA A 505 -18.78 -8.53 11.27
C ALA A 505 -18.12 -7.27 11.88
N ALA A 506 -18.90 -6.44 12.55
CA ALA A 506 -18.39 -5.32 13.35
C ALA A 506 -17.90 -5.80 14.72
N ASP A 507 -16.94 -5.09 15.32
CA ASP A 507 -16.47 -5.39 16.67
C ASP A 507 -17.50 -4.95 17.73
N VAL A 508 -18.29 -3.90 17.43
CA VAL A 508 -19.43 -3.42 18.22
C VAL A 508 -20.58 -3.11 17.28
N TRP A 509 -21.78 -3.54 17.63
CA TRP A 509 -23.01 -3.24 16.91
C TRP A 509 -23.79 -2.12 17.59
N PHE A 510 -24.53 -1.35 16.79
CA PHE A 510 -25.39 -0.28 17.29
C PHE A 510 -26.80 -0.40 16.73
N GLN A 511 -27.78 -0.11 17.57
CA GLN A 511 -29.13 0.20 17.09
C GLN A 511 -29.01 1.46 16.19
N PRO A 512 -29.52 1.44 14.94
CA PRO A 512 -29.52 2.63 14.10
C PRO A 512 -30.22 3.81 14.79
N GLY A 513 -29.50 4.90 14.98
CA GLY A 513 -30.02 6.07 15.70
C GLY A 513 -29.20 7.32 15.53
N LEU A 514 -28.00 7.21 14.98
CA LEU A 514 -27.10 8.33 14.72
C LEU A 514 -26.79 8.41 13.24
N VAL A 515 -26.96 9.58 12.64
CA VAL A 515 -26.75 9.83 11.20
C VAL A 515 -25.56 10.77 10.98
N LEU A 516 -24.75 10.46 10.01
CA LEU A 516 -23.55 11.21 9.61
C LEU A 516 -23.66 11.70 8.18
N GLU A 517 -23.23 12.91 7.93
CA GLU A 517 -23.00 13.39 6.57
C GLU A 517 -21.64 12.93 6.07
N ILE A 518 -21.64 12.18 4.96
CA ILE A 518 -20.45 11.55 4.37
C ILE A 518 -20.25 12.07 2.95
N LEU A 519 -19.05 12.55 2.68
CA LEU A 519 -18.56 12.82 1.33
C LEU A 519 -17.87 11.56 0.79
N SER A 520 -18.13 11.21 -0.46
CA SER A 520 -17.47 10.10 -1.15
C SER A 520 -16.98 10.54 -2.52
N ALA A 521 -15.89 9.94 -2.98
CA ALA A 521 -15.39 10.21 -4.32
C ALA A 521 -16.21 9.48 -5.39
N GLU A 522 -16.76 8.28 -5.07
CA GLU A 522 -17.40 7.42 -6.06
C GLU A 522 -18.26 6.33 -5.39
N LEU A 523 -19.33 5.91 -6.07
CA LEU A 523 -20.07 4.69 -5.79
C LEU A 523 -19.58 3.55 -6.70
N THR A 524 -19.29 2.38 -6.13
CA THR A 524 -18.78 1.20 -6.85
C THR A 524 -19.56 -0.05 -6.46
N LEU A 525 -19.46 -1.13 -7.26
CA LEU A 525 -20.01 -2.43 -6.91
C LEU A 525 -19.02 -3.20 -6.03
N SER A 526 -19.49 -3.85 -4.99
CA SER A 526 -18.66 -4.59 -4.02
C SER A 526 -19.39 -5.81 -3.46
N PRO A 527 -18.71 -6.94 -3.29
CA PRO A 527 -19.27 -8.11 -2.62
C PRO A 527 -19.34 -7.98 -1.09
N ASN A 528 -18.82 -6.88 -0.52
CA ASN A 528 -18.69 -6.70 0.93
C ASN A 528 -19.82 -5.89 1.57
N TYR A 529 -20.68 -5.25 0.78
CA TYR A 529 -21.74 -4.38 1.25
C TYR A 529 -23.09 -4.80 0.68
N THR A 530 -24.16 -4.46 1.40
CA THR A 530 -25.50 -4.99 1.13
C THR A 530 -26.47 -3.97 0.52
N ALA A 531 -26.12 -2.68 0.47
CA ALA A 531 -26.96 -1.67 -0.17
C ALA A 531 -27.20 -2.01 -1.64
N ALA A 532 -28.47 -2.07 -2.07
CA ALA A 532 -28.88 -2.46 -3.43
C ALA A 532 -28.30 -3.81 -3.89
N TRP A 533 -28.18 -4.79 -3.00
CA TRP A 533 -27.64 -6.12 -3.30
C TRP A 533 -28.42 -6.81 -4.42
N GLY A 534 -27.69 -7.30 -5.43
CA GLY A 534 -28.28 -8.00 -6.58
C GLY A 534 -29.06 -7.13 -7.57
N GLN A 535 -29.30 -5.85 -7.28
CA GLN A 535 -30.09 -4.95 -8.13
C GLN A 535 -29.36 -4.44 -9.38
N LEU A 536 -28.06 -4.26 -9.28
CA LEU A 536 -27.19 -3.72 -10.33
C LEU A 536 -26.26 -4.78 -10.93
N LYS A 537 -25.87 -5.74 -10.11
CA LYS A 537 -25.05 -6.90 -10.49
C LYS A 537 -25.33 -8.00 -9.50
N GLU A 538 -25.41 -9.26 -10.01
CA GLU A 538 -25.49 -10.47 -9.18
C GLU A 538 -24.30 -10.52 -8.21
N ASP A 539 -24.54 -10.97 -6.98
CA ASP A 539 -23.54 -11.09 -5.90
C ASP A 539 -22.75 -9.80 -5.54
N ALA A 540 -23.32 -8.64 -5.80
CA ALA A 540 -22.72 -7.36 -5.42
C ALA A 540 -23.76 -6.35 -4.92
N GLY A 541 -23.35 -5.53 -3.96
CA GLY A 541 -24.05 -4.33 -3.51
C GLY A 541 -23.26 -3.07 -3.83
N LEU A 542 -23.81 -1.91 -3.53
CA LEU A 542 -23.13 -0.62 -3.64
C LEU A 542 -22.16 -0.39 -2.48
N ALA A 543 -21.02 0.18 -2.78
CA ALA A 543 -20.01 0.63 -1.85
C ALA A 543 -19.58 2.07 -2.14
N MET A 544 -19.37 2.86 -1.10
CA MET A 544 -18.77 4.19 -1.22
C MET A 544 -17.24 4.09 -1.19
N ARG A 545 -16.58 4.67 -2.17
CA ARG A 545 -15.11 4.69 -2.27
C ARG A 545 -14.55 5.96 -1.63
N PHE A 546 -13.54 5.80 -0.77
CA PHE A 546 -12.90 6.89 -0.02
C PHE A 546 -13.90 7.75 0.80
N PRO A 547 -14.77 7.13 1.60
CA PRO A 547 -15.72 7.87 2.42
C PRO A 547 -14.99 8.73 3.44
N ARG A 548 -15.47 9.96 3.63
CA ARG A 548 -14.94 10.92 4.58
C ARG A 548 -16.09 11.60 5.32
N PHE A 549 -16.02 11.61 6.64
CA PHE A 549 -16.91 12.40 7.46
C PHE A 549 -16.66 13.89 7.23
N THR A 550 -17.71 14.67 7.00
CA THR A 550 -17.63 16.12 6.71
C THR A 550 -17.47 16.97 7.98
N GLY A 551 -17.61 16.38 9.16
CA GLY A 551 -17.69 17.06 10.44
C GLY A 551 -19.14 17.33 10.87
N ARG A 552 -20.13 17.01 10.04
CA ARG A 552 -21.54 17.28 10.30
C ARG A 552 -22.29 16.05 10.78
N TRP A 553 -22.69 16.09 12.05
CA TRP A 553 -23.64 15.18 12.65
C TRP A 553 -25.05 15.60 12.26
N ARG A 554 -25.85 14.66 11.84
CA ARG A 554 -27.25 14.93 11.46
C ARG A 554 -28.18 14.61 12.63
N ASP A 555 -27.98 15.34 13.72
CA ASP A 555 -28.83 15.22 14.94
C ASP A 555 -30.28 15.71 14.69
N ASP A 556 -30.50 16.34 13.52
CA ASP A 556 -31.79 16.77 12.99
C ASP A 556 -32.57 15.65 12.28
N LYS A 557 -31.97 14.45 12.08
CA LYS A 557 -32.54 13.32 11.35
C LYS A 557 -32.70 12.08 12.23
N ALA A 558 -33.83 11.38 12.06
CA ALA A 558 -33.94 10.00 12.51
C ALA A 558 -33.10 9.09 11.59
N ALA A 559 -32.79 7.87 12.04
CA ALA A 559 -32.02 6.93 11.24
C ALA A 559 -32.74 6.58 9.90
N GLU A 560 -34.06 6.54 9.92
CA GLU A 560 -34.92 6.30 8.76
C GLU A 560 -34.94 7.45 7.74
N ASP A 561 -34.49 8.65 8.14
CA ASP A 561 -34.29 9.80 7.24
C ASP A 561 -32.91 9.81 6.56
N ALA A 562 -32.12 8.77 6.79
CA ALA A 562 -30.86 8.56 6.09
C ALA A 562 -31.10 8.37 4.57
N THR A 563 -30.08 8.64 3.76
CA THR A 563 -30.10 8.38 2.32
C THR A 563 -30.53 6.93 2.07
N THR A 564 -31.52 6.77 1.17
CA THR A 564 -32.09 5.46 0.86
C THR A 564 -31.23 4.67 -0.12
N THR A 565 -31.46 3.36 -0.16
CA THR A 565 -30.82 2.49 -1.18
C THR A 565 -31.18 2.90 -2.60
N ASP A 566 -32.40 3.35 -2.85
CA ASP A 566 -32.85 3.80 -4.17
C ASP A 566 -32.20 5.12 -4.60
N GLU A 567 -31.99 6.05 -3.68
CA GLU A 567 -31.23 7.28 -3.93
C GLU A 567 -29.78 6.95 -4.29
N LEU A 568 -29.13 6.00 -3.60
CA LEU A 568 -27.78 5.56 -3.94
C LEU A 568 -27.73 4.90 -5.34
N VAL A 569 -28.73 4.09 -5.69
CA VAL A 569 -28.85 3.50 -7.05
C VAL A 569 -29.02 4.59 -8.10
N SER A 570 -29.81 5.62 -7.81
CA SER A 570 -30.02 6.76 -8.70
C SER A 570 -28.74 7.56 -8.91
N LEU A 571 -27.99 7.86 -7.82
CA LEU A 571 -26.70 8.51 -7.87
C LEU A 571 -25.69 7.69 -8.69
N TYR A 572 -25.63 6.38 -8.47
CA TYR A 572 -24.75 5.48 -9.23
C TYR A 572 -25.10 5.45 -10.72
N ARG A 573 -26.39 5.37 -11.08
CA ARG A 573 -26.85 5.39 -12.48
C ARG A 573 -26.61 6.74 -13.15
N THR A 574 -26.81 7.84 -12.43
CA THR A 574 -26.56 9.19 -12.93
C THR A 574 -25.07 9.40 -13.19
N ALA A 575 -24.21 9.00 -12.26
CA ALA A 575 -22.77 9.06 -12.46
C ALA A 575 -22.31 8.20 -13.67
N ARG A 576 -22.93 7.03 -13.89
CA ARG A 576 -22.63 6.18 -15.06
C ARG A 576 -23.21 6.72 -16.38
N ARG A 577 -24.38 7.36 -16.37
CA ARG A 577 -24.94 7.99 -17.57
C ARG A 577 -24.14 9.22 -17.99
N ALA A 578 -23.68 10.03 -17.04
CA ALA A 578 -22.73 11.10 -17.30
C ALA A 578 -21.39 10.59 -17.89
N LEU A 579 -21.04 9.34 -17.60
CA LEU A 579 -19.88 8.62 -18.15
C LEU A 579 -20.13 8.09 -19.58
N ALA A 580 -21.38 7.77 -19.93
CA ALA A 580 -21.75 7.20 -21.23
C ALA A 580 -22.25 8.27 -22.24
N SER A 581 -22.56 9.50 -21.78
CA SER A 581 -23.05 10.61 -22.58
C SER A 581 -22.05 11.76 -22.79
N GLY A 582 -20.84 11.66 -22.23
CA GLY A 582 -19.68 12.53 -22.45
C GLY A 582 -18.57 11.74 -23.10
#